data_e203b9ab8ad94339585125e2316ab744
#
_entry.id   e203b9ab8ad94339585125e2316ab744
#
_cell.length_a   1.000
_cell.length_b   1.000
_cell.length_c   1.000
_cell.angle_alpha   90.00
_cell.angle_beta   90.00
_cell.angle_gamma   90.00
#
_symmetry.space_group_name_H-M   'P 1'
#
loop_
_entity.id
_entity.type
_entity.pdbx_description
1 polymer ?
#
loop_
_entity_poly.entity_id
_entity_poly.type
_entity_poly.pdbx_seq_one_letter_code
_entity_poly.pdbx_strand_id
1 'polypeptide(L)'
;MNSAPRGRNLVGIVPLTGRPDSFDFPWPDYMRPLREGFLAVERSIYECAYAGCDSIWVVCDDDFAPLVKKRVGDYVMSPRFFEEKDYVKRPDYHEKWIPIYYTPISRKDKNRRDSLSWSILHGALTSFVISDKMSKWTRPTKYYVSFPYGIYYTGMIKKYRDQIRGPDSFFFSYKGETVRDNKYLGFTFSPEDWPKFKWHIKNQCTGGNKSIPFHERWSSRHFTLDKVFDIDTIKMDNVIEIKHYFDLDNWTSLQEYYSSNIKIPRPSKQFMKPYIFNKEIENDK
;
A
#
# COMPACT_ATOMS: atom_id res chain seq x y z
N MET A 1 29.98 -18.97 13.13
CA MET A 1 29.64 -18.75 11.70
C MET A 1 28.50 -17.75 11.67
N ASN A 2 28.80 -16.47 11.46
CA ASN A 2 27.78 -15.44 11.26
C ASN A 2 27.20 -15.65 9.86
N SER A 3 26.00 -16.23 9.80
CA SER A 3 25.21 -16.24 8.57
C SER A 3 24.94 -14.79 8.17
N ALA A 4 25.38 -14.40 6.99
CA ALA A 4 25.00 -13.11 6.41
C ALA A 4 23.49 -12.93 6.56
N PRO A 5 23.00 -11.72 6.92
CA PRO A 5 21.58 -11.50 7.10
C PRO A 5 20.89 -11.87 5.76
N ARG A 6 20.01 -12.88 5.82
CA ARG A 6 19.18 -13.28 4.68
C ARG A 6 18.51 -12.01 4.17
N GLY A 7 18.67 -11.71 2.88
CA GLY A 7 18.06 -10.53 2.28
C GLY A 7 16.59 -10.45 2.65
N ARG A 8 16.20 -9.38 3.35
CA ARG A 8 14.81 -9.19 3.78
C ARG A 8 14.01 -8.73 2.57
N ASN A 9 13.05 -9.53 2.16
CA ASN A 9 12.14 -9.21 1.08
C ASN A 9 10.93 -8.45 1.65
N LEU A 10 10.89 -7.13 1.43
CA LEU A 10 9.81 -6.25 1.84
C LEU A 10 8.83 -6.07 0.67
N VAL A 11 7.59 -6.45 0.89
CA VAL A 11 6.53 -6.31 -0.11
C VAL A 11 5.60 -5.16 0.25
N GLY A 12 5.41 -4.22 -0.69
CA GLY A 12 4.43 -3.15 -0.57
C GLY A 12 3.03 -3.63 -0.95
N ILE A 13 2.03 -3.24 -0.18
CA ILE A 13 0.62 -3.52 -0.46
C ILE A 13 -0.13 -2.20 -0.56
N VAL A 14 -0.81 -1.99 -1.69
CA VAL A 14 -1.66 -0.82 -1.95
C VAL A 14 -3.10 -1.29 -2.16
N PRO A 15 -3.95 -1.23 -1.11
CA PRO A 15 -5.34 -1.63 -1.20
C PRO A 15 -6.17 -0.52 -1.85
N LEU A 16 -6.84 -0.82 -2.97
CA LEU A 16 -7.73 0.11 -3.68
C LEU A 16 -9.20 -0.28 -3.56
N THR A 17 -9.51 -1.53 -3.24
CA THR A 17 -10.87 -2.05 -3.17
C THR A 17 -11.34 -2.27 -1.74
N GLY A 18 -12.64 -2.42 -1.60
CA GLY A 18 -13.25 -2.73 -0.30
C GLY A 18 -13.63 -1.49 0.50
N ARG A 19 -13.78 -0.39 -0.20
CA ARG A 19 -14.28 0.84 0.36
C ARG A 19 -15.27 1.49 -0.62
N PRO A 20 -16.47 1.88 -0.17
CA PRO A 20 -17.36 2.68 -0.99
C PRO A 20 -16.71 4.05 -1.25
N ASP A 21 -16.96 4.59 -2.44
CA ASP A 21 -16.55 5.95 -2.76
C ASP A 21 -17.25 6.94 -1.83
N SER A 22 -16.49 7.88 -1.30
CA SER A 22 -16.99 8.83 -0.29
C SER A 22 -17.78 9.97 -0.89
N PHE A 23 -17.59 10.20 -2.19
CA PHE A 23 -18.23 11.28 -2.92
C PHE A 23 -18.78 10.73 -4.24
N ASP A 24 -19.83 11.36 -4.70
CA ASP A 24 -20.52 10.99 -5.94
C ASP A 24 -19.77 11.49 -7.20
N PHE A 25 -18.48 11.11 -7.30
CA PHE A 25 -17.67 11.37 -8.47
C PHE A 25 -17.68 10.18 -9.44
N PRO A 26 -17.55 10.41 -10.76
CA PRO A 26 -17.55 9.35 -11.76
C PRO A 26 -16.27 8.53 -11.81
N TRP A 27 -15.36 8.69 -10.86
CA TRP A 27 -14.10 7.95 -10.72
C TRP A 27 -13.85 7.58 -9.25
N PRO A 28 -13.13 6.49 -9.01
CA PRO A 28 -12.80 6.05 -7.66
C PRO A 28 -11.95 7.07 -6.89
N ASP A 29 -12.13 7.15 -5.57
CA ASP A 29 -11.41 8.07 -4.68
C ASP A 29 -9.89 8.00 -4.81
N TYR A 30 -9.32 6.81 -4.99
CA TYR A 30 -7.87 6.64 -5.17
C TYR A 30 -7.33 7.22 -6.49
N MET A 31 -8.20 7.56 -7.45
CA MET A 31 -7.84 8.23 -8.70
C MET A 31 -7.92 9.76 -8.59
N ARG A 32 -8.20 10.31 -7.43
CA ARG A 32 -8.22 11.77 -7.22
C ARG A 32 -6.86 12.40 -7.41
N PRO A 33 -6.83 13.56 -8.08
CA PRO A 33 -5.62 14.35 -8.20
C PRO A 33 -5.30 15.02 -6.84
N LEU A 34 -4.14 14.73 -6.28
CA LEU A 34 -3.59 15.47 -5.15
C LEU A 34 -3.00 16.82 -5.60
N ARG A 35 -2.58 16.87 -6.84
CA ARG A 35 -2.15 18.06 -7.57
C ARG A 35 -2.20 17.74 -9.06
N GLU A 36 -1.97 18.75 -9.90
CA GLU A 36 -1.93 18.57 -11.35
C GLU A 36 -0.99 17.43 -11.75
N GLY A 37 -1.58 16.45 -12.44
CA GLY A 37 -0.88 15.29 -12.97
C GLY A 37 -0.33 14.32 -11.92
N PHE A 38 -0.77 14.37 -10.65
CA PHE A 38 -0.36 13.45 -9.59
C PHE A 38 -1.55 12.94 -8.79
N LEU A 39 -1.78 11.63 -8.84
CA LEU A 39 -2.93 10.97 -8.24
C LEU A 39 -2.62 10.38 -6.85
N ALA A 40 -3.67 10.14 -6.07
CA ALA A 40 -3.56 9.53 -4.76
C ALA A 40 -2.95 8.11 -4.81
N VAL A 41 -3.34 7.28 -5.78
CA VAL A 41 -2.74 5.95 -5.99
C VAL A 41 -1.24 6.04 -6.31
N GLU A 42 -0.84 7.02 -7.12
CA GLU A 42 0.57 7.25 -7.43
C GLU A 42 1.37 7.58 -6.17
N ARG A 43 0.82 8.40 -5.28
CA ARG A 43 1.45 8.71 -3.98
C ARG A 43 1.74 7.45 -3.17
N SER A 44 0.78 6.53 -3.07
CA SER A 44 0.95 5.28 -2.30
C SER A 44 2.01 4.37 -2.91
N ILE A 45 2.09 4.31 -4.23
CA ILE A 45 3.14 3.54 -4.91
C ILE A 45 4.51 4.15 -4.63
N TYR A 46 4.63 5.49 -4.67
CA TYR A 46 5.88 6.16 -4.28
C TYR A 46 6.23 5.95 -2.83
N GLU A 47 5.24 5.94 -1.96
CA GLU A 47 5.43 5.64 -0.56
C GLU A 47 6.08 4.26 -0.37
N CYS A 48 5.56 3.23 -1.02
CA CYS A 48 6.16 1.90 -1.02
C CYS A 48 7.60 1.90 -1.56
N ALA A 49 7.86 2.65 -2.63
CA ALA A 49 9.20 2.77 -3.19
C ALA A 49 10.17 3.46 -2.23
N TYR A 50 9.75 4.53 -1.54
CA TYR A 50 10.55 5.20 -0.50
C TYR A 50 10.78 4.31 0.72
N ALA A 51 9.80 3.51 1.12
CA ALA A 51 9.93 2.52 2.18
C ALA A 51 10.96 1.42 1.85
N GLY A 52 11.31 1.29 0.57
CA GLY A 52 12.29 0.32 0.09
C GLY A 52 11.69 -1.06 -0.16
N CYS A 53 10.45 -1.11 -0.59
CA CYS A 53 9.82 -2.35 -1.03
C CYS A 53 10.54 -2.93 -2.25
N ASP A 54 10.65 -4.26 -2.28
CA ASP A 54 11.28 -5.00 -3.38
C ASP A 54 10.26 -5.32 -4.49
N SER A 55 8.97 -5.32 -4.16
CA SER A 55 7.84 -5.38 -5.11
C SER A 55 6.62 -4.67 -4.51
N ILE A 56 5.69 -4.27 -5.36
CA ILE A 56 4.46 -3.58 -4.95
C ILE A 56 3.26 -4.34 -5.50
N TRP A 57 2.29 -4.64 -4.64
CA TRP A 57 1.06 -5.35 -4.98
C TRP A 57 -0.13 -4.41 -4.82
N VAL A 58 -0.73 -4.07 -5.94
CA VAL A 58 -1.92 -3.21 -6.01
C VAL A 58 -3.14 -4.10 -6.06
N VAL A 59 -3.95 -4.04 -5.03
CA VAL A 59 -5.21 -4.80 -4.94
C VAL A 59 -6.33 -3.93 -5.47
N CYS A 60 -6.82 -4.23 -6.67
CA CYS A 60 -7.80 -3.42 -7.36
C CYS A 60 -8.87 -4.30 -8.03
N ASP A 61 -10.02 -3.71 -8.32
CA ASP A 61 -11.06 -4.38 -9.10
C ASP A 61 -10.63 -4.58 -10.56
N ASP A 62 -11.10 -5.66 -11.17
CA ASP A 62 -10.83 -5.98 -12.58
C ASP A 62 -11.23 -4.85 -13.52
N ASP A 63 -12.34 -4.17 -13.21
CA ASP A 63 -12.89 -3.10 -14.04
C ASP A 63 -11.98 -1.86 -14.10
N PHE A 64 -11.31 -1.54 -12.99
CA PHE A 64 -10.42 -0.37 -12.88
C PHE A 64 -8.94 -0.71 -13.00
N ALA A 65 -8.56 -1.97 -12.88
CA ALA A 65 -7.16 -2.39 -12.98
C ALA A 65 -6.48 -1.92 -14.29
N PRO A 66 -7.12 -1.99 -15.48
CA PRO A 66 -6.53 -1.50 -16.72
C PRO A 66 -6.26 0.01 -16.68
N LEU A 67 -7.14 0.80 -16.07
CA LEU A 67 -6.98 2.25 -15.94
C LEU A 67 -5.81 2.60 -15.02
N VAL A 68 -5.75 1.96 -13.84
CA VAL A 68 -4.64 2.14 -12.90
C VAL A 68 -3.32 1.73 -13.54
N LYS A 69 -3.29 0.56 -14.19
CA LYS A 69 -2.10 0.05 -14.87
C LYS A 69 -1.63 0.99 -16.00
N LYS A 70 -2.56 1.51 -16.81
CA LYS A 70 -2.23 2.48 -17.87
C LYS A 70 -1.63 3.75 -17.30
N ARG A 71 -2.09 4.18 -16.14
CA ARG A 71 -1.60 5.40 -15.48
C ARG A 71 -0.26 5.20 -14.80
N VAL A 72 -0.11 4.12 -14.05
CA VAL A 72 1.04 3.84 -13.17
C VAL A 72 2.15 3.08 -13.92
N GLY A 73 1.78 2.06 -14.70
CA GLY A 73 2.71 1.15 -15.37
C GLY A 73 3.00 -0.12 -14.58
N ASP A 74 3.94 -0.92 -15.06
CA ASP A 74 4.32 -2.20 -14.46
C ASP A 74 5.53 -2.09 -13.51
N TYR A 75 6.16 -0.94 -13.43
CA TYR A 75 7.36 -0.70 -12.63
C TYR A 75 7.41 0.73 -12.11
N VAL A 76 8.04 0.90 -10.98
CA VAL A 76 8.50 2.19 -10.47
C VAL A 76 9.99 2.14 -10.22
N MET A 77 10.69 3.24 -10.48
CA MET A 77 12.13 3.29 -10.19
C MET A 77 12.37 3.45 -8.69
N SER A 78 13.39 2.78 -8.19
CA SER A 78 13.80 2.97 -6.80
C SER A 78 14.33 4.39 -6.60
N PRO A 79 13.76 5.18 -5.67
CA PRO A 79 14.22 6.54 -5.39
C PRO A 79 15.69 6.61 -4.97
N ARG A 80 16.17 5.57 -4.31
CA ARG A 80 17.57 5.46 -3.87
C ARG A 80 18.56 5.60 -5.02
N PHE A 81 18.21 5.05 -6.17
CA PHE A 81 19.07 5.12 -7.34
C PHE A 81 19.36 6.54 -7.82
N PHE A 82 18.37 7.43 -7.76
CA PHE A 82 18.53 8.83 -8.20
C PHE A 82 19.21 9.72 -7.16
N GLU A 83 19.09 9.37 -5.89
CA GLU A 83 19.56 10.22 -4.79
C GLU A 83 20.99 9.97 -4.42
N GLU A 84 21.43 8.74 -4.49
CA GLU A 84 22.81 8.38 -4.11
C GLU A 84 23.85 8.75 -5.17
N LYS A 85 23.44 9.28 -6.35
CA LYS A 85 24.32 9.59 -7.49
C LYS A 85 25.29 8.45 -7.88
N ASP A 86 25.06 7.26 -7.36
CA ASP A 86 25.87 6.06 -7.53
C ASP A 86 25.60 5.32 -8.86
N TYR A 87 24.76 5.89 -9.73
CA TYR A 87 24.42 5.31 -11.02
C TYR A 87 25.64 5.09 -11.93
N VAL A 88 26.75 5.76 -11.66
CA VAL A 88 28.00 5.63 -12.46
C VAL A 88 28.81 4.41 -12.05
N LYS A 89 28.59 3.86 -10.83
CA LYS A 89 29.50 2.84 -10.26
C LYS A 89 28.98 1.39 -10.29
N ARG A 90 27.69 1.16 -10.58
CA ARG A 90 27.13 -0.20 -10.59
C ARG A 90 26.42 -0.49 -11.91
N PRO A 91 26.91 -1.50 -12.69
CA PRO A 91 26.28 -1.92 -13.95
C PRO A 91 24.97 -2.71 -13.78
N ASP A 92 24.56 -3.05 -12.55
CA ASP A 92 23.40 -3.93 -12.30
C ASP A 92 22.08 -3.15 -12.44
N TYR A 93 21.67 -3.01 -13.69
CA TYR A 93 20.42 -2.33 -14.08
C TYR A 93 19.14 -2.93 -13.46
N HIS A 94 19.17 -4.20 -13.05
CA HIS A 94 17.99 -4.93 -12.58
C HIS A 94 17.51 -4.57 -11.18
N GLU A 95 18.37 -4.06 -10.31
CA GLU A 95 17.99 -3.66 -8.94
C GLU A 95 17.29 -2.30 -8.86
N LYS A 96 17.14 -1.61 -9.98
CA LYS A 96 16.61 -0.23 -10.04
C LYS A 96 15.09 -0.17 -10.21
N TRP A 97 14.50 -1.27 -10.64
CA TRP A 97 13.10 -1.37 -10.98
C TRP A 97 12.36 -2.15 -9.92
N ILE A 98 11.35 -1.52 -9.32
CA ILE A 98 10.44 -2.18 -8.38
C ILE A 98 9.22 -2.60 -9.18
N PRO A 99 8.98 -3.91 -9.37
CA PRO A 99 7.83 -4.40 -10.13
C PRO A 99 6.52 -4.11 -9.38
N ILE A 100 5.48 -3.79 -10.16
CA ILE A 100 4.13 -3.55 -9.68
C ILE A 100 3.23 -4.67 -10.21
N TYR A 101 2.59 -5.40 -9.31
CA TYR A 101 1.65 -6.46 -9.61
C TYR A 101 0.23 -6.00 -9.30
N TYR A 102 -0.69 -6.27 -10.22
CA TYR A 102 -2.10 -5.97 -10.06
C TYR A 102 -2.83 -7.27 -9.73
N THR A 103 -3.55 -7.29 -8.62
CA THR A 103 -4.27 -8.48 -8.18
C THR A 103 -5.72 -8.13 -7.85
N PRO A 104 -6.70 -8.79 -8.51
CA PRO A 104 -8.10 -8.60 -8.19
C PRO A 104 -8.47 -9.37 -6.94
N ILE A 105 -9.50 -8.90 -6.24
CA ILE A 105 -10.15 -9.68 -5.20
C ILE A 105 -10.95 -10.80 -5.87
N SER A 106 -10.90 -11.99 -5.29
CA SER A 106 -11.70 -13.12 -5.74
C SER A 106 -13.19 -12.75 -5.80
N ARG A 107 -13.90 -13.12 -6.88
CA ARG A 107 -15.34 -12.90 -7.02
C ARG A 107 -16.15 -13.42 -5.84
N LYS A 108 -15.70 -14.52 -5.21
CA LYS A 108 -16.34 -15.08 -4.01
C LYS A 108 -16.23 -14.16 -2.80
N ASP A 109 -15.16 -13.37 -2.74
CA ASP A 109 -14.90 -12.48 -1.61
C ASP A 109 -15.46 -11.08 -1.86
N LYS A 110 -15.63 -10.65 -3.13
CA LYS A 110 -16.15 -9.33 -3.50
C LYS A 110 -17.50 -9.02 -2.83
N ASN A 111 -18.41 -9.98 -2.77
CA ASN A 111 -19.73 -9.81 -2.14
C ASN A 111 -19.77 -10.11 -0.63
N ARG A 112 -18.71 -10.71 -0.07
CA ARG A 112 -18.72 -11.23 1.30
C ARG A 112 -17.75 -10.57 2.23
N ARG A 113 -16.61 -10.10 1.69
CA ARG A 113 -15.48 -9.58 2.46
C ARG A 113 -14.88 -8.36 1.81
N ASP A 114 -15.70 -7.63 1.05
CA ASP A 114 -15.26 -6.43 0.36
C ASP A 114 -15.00 -5.31 1.38
N SER A 115 -13.81 -5.34 1.95
CA SER A 115 -13.31 -4.35 2.88
C SER A 115 -11.84 -4.06 2.62
N LEU A 116 -11.42 -2.85 2.97
CA LEU A 116 -10.03 -2.42 2.82
C LEU A 116 -9.07 -3.34 3.57
N SER A 117 -9.45 -3.78 4.77
CA SER A 117 -8.68 -4.74 5.56
C SER A 117 -8.53 -6.08 4.87
N TRP A 118 -9.59 -6.58 4.23
CA TRP A 118 -9.50 -7.82 3.46
C TRP A 118 -8.61 -7.69 2.24
N SER A 119 -8.66 -6.55 1.55
CA SER A 119 -7.77 -6.24 0.42
C SER A 119 -6.31 -6.32 0.82
N ILE A 120 -5.94 -5.78 1.99
CA ILE A 120 -4.59 -5.90 2.54
C ILE A 120 -4.20 -7.36 2.73
N LEU A 121 -5.06 -8.14 3.40
CA LEU A 121 -4.78 -9.56 3.67
C LEU A 121 -4.74 -10.40 2.39
N HIS A 122 -5.59 -10.08 1.41
CA HIS A 122 -5.59 -10.73 0.11
C HIS A 122 -4.31 -10.46 -0.67
N GLY A 123 -3.87 -9.20 -0.71
CA GLY A 123 -2.60 -8.80 -1.33
C GLY A 123 -1.39 -9.50 -0.68
N ALA A 124 -1.37 -9.56 0.65
CA ALA A 124 -0.33 -10.26 1.39
C ALA A 124 -0.29 -11.76 1.07
N LEU A 125 -1.45 -12.42 1.09
CA LEU A 125 -1.54 -13.85 0.77
C LEU A 125 -1.13 -14.13 -0.68
N THR A 126 -1.65 -13.35 -1.63
CA THR A 126 -1.38 -13.55 -3.06
C THR A 126 0.11 -13.36 -3.35
N SER A 127 0.73 -12.31 -2.80
CA SER A 127 2.16 -12.08 -2.95
C SER A 127 2.99 -13.21 -2.35
N PHE A 128 2.61 -13.74 -1.18
CA PHE A 128 3.29 -14.87 -0.56
C PHE A 128 3.19 -16.13 -1.42
N VAL A 129 1.99 -16.50 -1.85
CA VAL A 129 1.75 -17.73 -2.63
C VAL A 129 2.48 -17.70 -3.97
N ILE A 130 2.47 -16.57 -4.66
CA ILE A 130 3.15 -16.43 -5.95
C ILE A 130 4.66 -16.48 -5.77
N SER A 131 5.19 -15.73 -4.81
CA SER A 131 6.62 -15.71 -4.51
C SER A 131 7.13 -17.09 -4.09
N ASP A 132 6.37 -17.81 -3.25
CA ASP A 132 6.72 -19.16 -2.82
C ASP A 132 6.79 -20.16 -3.97
N LYS A 133 5.88 -20.04 -4.96
CA LYS A 133 5.89 -20.87 -6.17
C LYS A 133 7.08 -20.55 -7.08
N MET A 134 7.57 -19.31 -7.09
CA MET A 134 8.73 -18.91 -7.86
C MET A 134 10.02 -19.39 -7.19
N SER A 135 10.21 -19.04 -5.92
CA SER A 135 11.37 -19.46 -5.14
C SER A 135 11.17 -19.19 -3.65
N LYS A 136 11.66 -20.10 -2.81
CA LYS A 136 11.69 -19.88 -1.35
C LYS A 136 12.50 -18.64 -0.95
N TRP A 137 13.41 -18.18 -1.77
CA TRP A 137 14.25 -17.00 -1.54
C TRP A 137 13.49 -15.68 -1.77
N THR A 138 12.44 -15.72 -2.58
CA THR A 138 11.61 -14.55 -2.91
C THR A 138 10.40 -14.39 -1.98
N ARG A 139 10.22 -15.27 -0.99
CA ARG A 139 9.14 -15.16 -0.02
C ARG A 139 9.19 -13.83 0.73
N PRO A 140 8.08 -13.12 0.85
CA PRO A 140 8.00 -11.95 1.71
C PRO A 140 8.42 -12.27 3.15
N THR A 141 9.27 -11.45 3.70
CA THR A 141 9.61 -11.51 5.13
C THR A 141 8.86 -10.47 5.94
N LYS A 142 8.35 -9.44 5.26
CA LYS A 142 7.58 -8.35 5.85
C LYS A 142 6.72 -7.67 4.79
N TYR A 143 5.60 -7.12 5.22
CA TYR A 143 4.70 -6.32 4.40
C TYR A 143 4.71 -4.88 4.86
N TYR A 144 4.68 -3.95 3.92
CA TYR A 144 4.43 -2.53 4.14
C TYR A 144 3.12 -2.14 3.46
N VAL A 145 2.18 -1.60 4.20
CA VAL A 145 0.89 -1.15 3.67
C VAL A 145 0.91 0.35 3.46
N SER A 146 0.53 0.80 2.28
CA SER A 146 0.33 2.22 1.97
C SER A 146 -1.08 2.44 1.43
N PHE A 147 -1.78 3.41 2.01
CA PHE A 147 -3.16 3.73 1.65
C PHE A 147 -3.21 4.95 0.74
N PRO A 148 -3.96 4.93 -0.38
CA PRO A 148 -4.17 6.12 -1.21
C PRO A 148 -5.09 7.16 -0.53
N TYR A 149 -5.81 6.76 0.51
CA TYR A 149 -6.83 7.58 1.16
C TYR A 149 -6.28 8.55 2.22
N GLY A 150 -5.06 8.34 2.71
CA GLY A 150 -4.36 9.26 3.59
C GLY A 150 -3.39 10.16 2.84
N ILE A 151 -3.44 11.45 3.04
CA ILE A 151 -2.59 12.43 2.37
C ILE A 151 -1.56 12.97 3.36
N TYR A 152 -0.30 12.65 3.15
CA TYR A 152 0.84 13.14 3.92
C TYR A 152 2.13 13.12 3.09
N TYR A 153 3.18 13.79 3.57
CA TYR A 153 4.43 13.91 2.84
C TYR A 153 5.24 12.61 2.86
N THR A 154 5.32 11.95 1.72
CA THR A 154 5.98 10.64 1.58
C THR A 154 7.52 10.71 1.59
N GLY A 155 8.11 11.86 1.27
CA GLY A 155 9.58 12.01 1.24
C GLY A 155 10.27 11.79 2.59
N MET A 156 9.53 11.94 3.71
CA MET A 156 10.07 11.65 5.05
C MET A 156 10.39 10.18 5.27
N ILE A 157 9.69 9.29 4.56
CA ILE A 157 9.77 7.83 4.73
C ILE A 157 11.20 7.30 4.50
N LYS A 158 11.95 7.96 3.63
CA LYS A 158 13.36 7.62 3.36
C LYS A 158 14.21 7.52 4.62
N LYS A 159 13.96 8.41 5.58
CA LYS A 159 14.71 8.46 6.84
C LYS A 159 14.48 7.22 7.72
N TYR A 160 13.32 6.57 7.54
CA TYR A 160 12.89 5.43 8.36
C TYR A 160 13.01 4.09 7.62
N ARG A 161 13.59 4.10 6.43
CA ARG A 161 13.70 2.91 5.57
C ARG A 161 14.32 1.70 6.28
N ASP A 162 15.39 1.92 7.03
CA ASP A 162 16.07 0.84 7.76
C ASP A 162 15.21 0.29 8.89
N GLN A 163 14.45 1.14 9.58
CA GLN A 163 13.48 0.72 10.60
C GLN A 163 12.31 -0.04 9.95
N ILE A 164 11.78 0.46 8.83
CA ILE A 164 10.71 -0.20 8.07
C ILE A 164 11.15 -1.59 7.61
N ARG A 165 12.38 -1.72 7.10
CA ARG A 165 12.97 -3.00 6.68
C ARG A 165 13.47 -3.85 7.87
N GLY A 166 13.59 -3.27 9.05
CA GLY A 166 13.99 -3.93 10.30
C GLY A 166 13.07 -5.09 10.70
N PRO A 167 13.42 -5.89 11.71
CA PRO A 167 12.58 -7.00 12.17
C PRO A 167 11.33 -6.50 12.89
N ASP A 168 11.44 -5.36 13.57
CA ASP A 168 10.42 -4.83 14.45
C ASP A 168 9.25 -4.24 13.65
N SER A 169 8.05 -4.19 14.24
CA SER A 169 6.89 -3.56 13.62
C SER A 169 7.11 -2.04 13.51
N PHE A 170 6.48 -1.44 12.51
CA PHE A 170 6.58 -0.02 12.23
C PHE A 170 5.19 0.55 11.94
N PHE A 171 4.88 1.71 12.53
CA PHE A 171 3.62 2.42 12.34
C PHE A 171 3.87 3.91 12.19
N PHE A 172 3.13 4.54 11.27
CA PHE A 172 2.96 5.99 11.31
C PHE A 172 1.81 6.35 12.24
N SER A 173 1.94 7.47 12.94
CA SER A 173 0.88 8.06 13.76
C SER A 173 0.65 9.53 13.40
N TYR A 174 -0.55 10.00 13.66
CA TYR A 174 -0.91 11.40 13.59
C TYR A 174 -1.79 11.76 14.78
N LYS A 175 -1.31 12.69 15.61
CA LYS A 175 -1.94 13.05 16.89
C LYS A 175 -2.19 11.85 17.81
N GLY A 176 -1.24 10.89 17.80
CA GLY A 176 -1.32 9.65 18.55
C GLY A 176 -2.21 8.56 17.92
N GLU A 177 -2.96 8.86 16.87
CA GLU A 177 -3.81 7.91 16.16
C GLU A 177 -3.02 7.18 15.05
N THR A 178 -3.32 5.91 14.82
CA THR A 178 -2.66 5.02 13.86
C THR A 178 -3.69 4.31 12.96
N VAL A 179 -3.24 3.32 12.20
CA VAL A 179 -4.15 2.41 11.47
C VAL A 179 -5.11 1.68 12.42
N ARG A 180 -4.75 1.51 13.70
CA ARG A 180 -5.59 0.90 14.72
C ARG A 180 -6.76 1.79 15.14
N ASP A 181 -6.66 3.09 14.89
CA ASP A 181 -7.69 4.08 15.11
C ASP A 181 -8.42 4.45 13.80
N ASN A 182 -8.39 3.53 12.83
CA ASN A 182 -9.00 3.69 11.50
C ASN A 182 -8.41 4.82 10.65
N LYS A 183 -7.12 5.18 10.89
CA LYS A 183 -6.40 6.15 10.05
C LYS A 183 -5.69 5.48 8.89
N TYR A 184 -5.69 6.12 7.73
CA TYR A 184 -5.02 5.63 6.53
C TYR A 184 -3.52 5.95 6.57
N LEU A 185 -2.84 5.39 7.55
CA LEU A 185 -1.42 5.59 7.82
C LEU A 185 -0.62 4.33 7.51
N GLY A 186 0.56 4.51 6.93
CA GLY A 186 1.43 3.39 6.59
C GLY A 186 1.87 2.61 7.82
N PHE A 187 1.92 1.28 7.69
CA PHE A 187 2.36 0.37 8.75
C PHE A 187 2.97 -0.90 8.17
N THR A 188 3.63 -1.68 9.03
CA THR A 188 4.19 -2.99 8.64
C THR A 188 3.64 -4.11 9.49
N PHE A 189 3.59 -5.31 8.91
CA PHE A 189 3.31 -6.56 9.60
C PHE A 189 4.09 -7.72 8.97
N SER A 190 4.23 -8.82 9.71
CA SER A 190 4.94 -10.00 9.25
C SER A 190 3.98 -11.05 8.64
N PRO A 191 4.48 -11.99 7.82
CA PRO A 191 3.68 -13.14 7.39
C PRO A 191 3.08 -13.95 8.55
N GLU A 192 3.72 -13.93 9.71
CA GLU A 192 3.29 -14.62 10.93
C GLU A 192 2.08 -13.96 11.59
N ASP A 193 1.86 -12.67 11.34
CA ASP A 193 0.69 -11.93 11.83
C ASP A 193 -0.56 -12.15 10.98
N TRP A 194 -0.36 -12.50 9.70
CA TRP A 194 -1.47 -12.71 8.77
C TRP A 194 -2.52 -13.73 9.26
N PRO A 195 -2.16 -14.92 9.80
CA PRO A 195 -3.14 -15.85 10.36
C PRO A 195 -3.95 -15.27 11.52
N LYS A 196 -3.34 -14.41 12.36
CA LYS A 196 -3.99 -13.74 13.48
C LYS A 196 -5.08 -12.79 12.97
N PHE A 197 -4.76 -11.93 12.00
CA PHE A 197 -5.72 -11.02 11.36
C PHE A 197 -6.86 -11.78 10.67
N LYS A 198 -6.52 -12.84 9.93
CA LYS A 198 -7.52 -13.68 9.28
C LYS A 198 -8.44 -14.35 10.28
N TRP A 199 -7.90 -14.85 11.37
CA TRP A 199 -8.68 -15.46 12.44
C TRP A 199 -9.64 -14.45 13.07
N HIS A 200 -9.16 -13.24 13.30
CA HIS A 200 -9.97 -12.15 13.84
C HIS A 200 -11.16 -11.83 12.94
N ILE A 201 -10.93 -11.65 11.64
CA ILE A 201 -12.01 -11.48 10.65
C ILE A 201 -12.97 -12.70 10.67
N LYS A 202 -12.43 -13.92 10.67
CA LYS A 202 -13.26 -15.14 10.65
C LYS A 202 -14.15 -15.23 11.89
N ASN A 203 -13.65 -14.90 13.05
CA ASN A 203 -14.43 -14.94 14.28
C ASN A 203 -15.55 -13.91 14.31
N GLN A 204 -15.28 -12.71 13.81
CA GLN A 204 -16.31 -11.69 13.66
C GLN A 204 -17.39 -12.10 12.66
N CYS A 205 -17.05 -12.86 11.59
CA CYS A 205 -18.01 -13.32 10.60
C CYS A 205 -18.85 -14.51 11.04
N THR A 206 -18.28 -15.47 11.78
CA THR A 206 -18.89 -16.81 11.98
C THR A 206 -19.23 -17.15 13.41
N GLY A 207 -18.56 -16.56 14.38
CA GLY A 207 -18.63 -16.99 15.78
C GLY A 207 -19.56 -16.20 16.67
N GLY A 208 -19.70 -14.89 16.42
CA GLY A 208 -20.42 -14.00 17.34
C GLY A 208 -21.90 -13.78 17.04
N ASN A 209 -22.34 -14.07 15.81
CA ASN A 209 -23.59 -13.51 15.32
C ASN A 209 -24.56 -14.54 14.73
N LYS A 210 -24.82 -15.63 15.46
CA LYS A 210 -25.93 -16.55 15.08
C LYS A 210 -27.29 -15.84 15.08
N SER A 211 -27.42 -14.74 15.80
CA SER A 211 -28.64 -13.94 15.88
C SER A 211 -28.81 -12.95 14.71
N ILE A 212 -27.76 -12.67 13.91
CA ILE A 212 -27.87 -11.79 12.76
C ILE A 212 -28.33 -12.60 11.54
N PRO A 213 -29.30 -12.11 10.74
CA PRO A 213 -29.74 -12.73 9.50
C PRO A 213 -28.55 -12.99 8.55
N PHE A 214 -28.61 -14.09 7.81
CA PHE A 214 -27.49 -14.58 6.97
C PHE A 214 -27.00 -13.52 5.96
N HIS A 215 -27.87 -12.70 5.40
CA HIS A 215 -27.58 -11.66 4.44
C HIS A 215 -26.86 -10.43 5.08
N GLU A 216 -26.98 -10.25 6.41
CA GLU A 216 -26.31 -9.20 7.15
C GLU A 216 -24.98 -9.64 7.76
N ARG A 217 -24.75 -10.96 7.91
CA ARG A 217 -23.53 -11.52 8.51
C ARG A 217 -22.24 -11.22 7.75
N TRP A 218 -22.37 -10.85 6.50
CA TRP A 218 -21.26 -10.67 5.56
C TRP A 218 -21.08 -9.24 5.09
N SER A 219 -21.69 -8.30 5.77
CA SER A 219 -21.52 -6.89 5.41
C SER A 219 -20.06 -6.47 5.56
N SER A 220 -19.44 -6.06 4.44
CA SER A 220 -18.10 -5.48 4.37
C SER A 220 -17.88 -4.31 5.34
N ARG A 221 -18.96 -3.65 5.72
CA ARG A 221 -18.99 -2.49 6.62
C ARG A 221 -18.49 -2.80 8.04
N HIS A 222 -18.38 -4.07 8.43
CA HIS A 222 -17.94 -4.48 9.77
C HIS A 222 -16.44 -4.75 9.88
N PHE A 223 -15.69 -4.71 8.77
CA PHE A 223 -14.25 -4.98 8.75
C PHE A 223 -13.44 -3.70 8.56
N THR A 224 -13.67 -2.73 9.40
CA THR A 224 -12.86 -1.50 9.49
C THR A 224 -11.42 -1.82 9.91
N LEU A 225 -10.49 -0.90 9.67
CA LEU A 225 -9.07 -1.12 9.94
C LEU A 225 -8.82 -1.35 11.44
N ASP A 226 -9.46 -0.57 12.30
CA ASP A 226 -9.43 -0.70 13.76
C ASP A 226 -9.82 -2.11 14.21
N LYS A 227 -10.92 -2.64 13.68
CA LYS A 227 -11.41 -3.98 14.05
C LYS A 227 -10.53 -5.14 13.61
N VAL A 228 -9.68 -4.93 12.61
CA VAL A 228 -8.82 -5.99 12.05
C VAL A 228 -7.40 -5.88 12.56
N PHE A 229 -6.86 -4.67 12.66
CA PHE A 229 -5.44 -4.43 12.98
C PHE A 229 -5.20 -4.02 14.43
N ASP A 230 -6.25 -3.73 15.20
CA ASP A 230 -6.14 -3.52 16.64
C ASP A 230 -6.12 -4.87 17.38
N ILE A 231 -4.96 -5.50 17.38
CA ILE A 231 -4.71 -6.78 18.08
C ILE A 231 -3.57 -6.56 19.06
N ASP A 232 -3.85 -6.73 20.36
CA ASP A 232 -2.89 -6.55 21.46
C ASP A 232 -1.63 -7.41 21.32
N THR A 233 -1.72 -8.55 20.63
CA THR A 233 -0.59 -9.46 20.44
C THR A 233 0.44 -8.94 19.45
N ILE A 234 0.15 -7.88 18.70
CA ILE A 234 1.09 -7.25 17.77
C ILE A 234 1.62 -5.98 18.43
N LYS A 235 2.89 -6.01 18.81
CA LYS A 235 3.57 -4.87 19.43
C LYS A 235 3.73 -3.74 18.41
N MET A 236 3.58 -2.51 18.87
CA MET A 236 3.95 -1.31 18.12
C MET A 236 5.35 -0.86 18.56
N ASP A 237 6.38 -1.48 17.96
CA ASP A 237 7.76 -1.25 18.39
C ASP A 237 8.30 0.11 17.95
N ASN A 238 7.98 0.49 16.71
CA ASN A 238 8.40 1.77 16.14
C ASN A 238 7.18 2.58 15.70
N VAL A 239 6.88 3.64 16.41
CA VAL A 239 5.80 4.59 16.06
C VAL A 239 6.40 5.93 15.72
N ILE A 240 6.12 6.44 14.53
CA ILE A 240 6.66 7.71 14.02
C ILE A 240 5.52 8.68 13.77
N GLU A 241 5.53 9.78 14.51
CA GLU A 241 4.56 10.87 14.36
C GLU A 241 4.79 11.66 13.07
N ILE A 242 3.73 11.83 12.27
CA ILE A 242 3.72 12.68 11.08
C ILE A 242 3.18 14.07 11.41
N LYS A 243 3.71 15.09 10.74
CA LYS A 243 3.36 16.50 11.04
C LYS A 243 2.00 16.93 10.48
N HIS A 244 1.67 16.45 9.29
CA HIS A 244 0.47 16.85 8.56
C HIS A 244 -0.16 15.62 7.93
N TYR A 245 -1.47 15.49 8.14
CA TYR A 245 -2.27 14.41 7.60
C TYR A 245 -3.65 14.92 7.23
N PHE A 246 -4.16 14.48 6.07
CA PHE A 246 -5.50 14.79 5.60
C PHE A 246 -6.16 13.50 5.12
N ASP A 247 -7.43 13.35 5.46
CA ASP A 247 -8.25 12.25 4.96
C ASP A 247 -8.86 12.60 3.60
N LEU A 248 -8.62 11.76 2.61
CA LEU A 248 -9.17 11.93 1.26
C LEU A 248 -10.69 11.65 1.22
N ASP A 249 -11.20 10.91 2.18
CA ASP A 249 -12.60 10.51 2.29
C ASP A 249 -13.48 11.50 3.06
N ASN A 250 -12.86 12.48 3.69
CA ASN A 250 -13.56 13.54 4.41
C ASN A 250 -13.49 14.82 3.57
N TRP A 251 -14.66 15.35 3.18
CA TRP A 251 -14.74 16.56 2.37
C TRP A 251 -14.07 17.77 3.01
N THR A 252 -14.31 17.98 4.30
CA THR A 252 -13.68 19.08 5.05
C THR A 252 -12.16 18.96 5.05
N SER A 253 -11.63 17.77 5.34
CA SER A 253 -10.19 17.51 5.34
C SER A 253 -9.57 17.66 3.93
N LEU A 254 -10.30 17.26 2.90
CA LEU A 254 -9.88 17.44 1.52
C LEU A 254 -9.84 18.91 1.10
N GLN A 255 -10.85 19.69 1.50
CA GLN A 255 -10.87 21.16 1.29
C GLN A 255 -9.70 21.84 2.02
N GLU A 256 -9.42 21.44 3.26
CA GLU A 256 -8.27 21.91 4.02
C GLU A 256 -6.96 21.61 3.28
N TYR A 257 -6.81 20.41 2.73
CA TYR A 257 -5.63 20.07 1.93
C TYR A 257 -5.49 20.97 0.70
N TYR A 258 -6.55 21.17 -0.09
CA TYR A 258 -6.49 22.00 -1.30
C TYR A 258 -6.25 23.49 -1.00
N SER A 259 -6.77 24.00 0.09
CA SER A 259 -6.58 25.38 0.52
C SER A 259 -5.27 25.62 1.25
N SER A 260 -4.63 24.55 1.77
CA SER A 260 -3.36 24.66 2.49
C SER A 260 -2.20 24.96 1.56
N ASN A 261 -1.12 25.53 2.13
CA ASN A 261 0.17 25.66 1.44
C ASN A 261 0.97 24.35 1.43
N ILE A 262 0.44 23.29 2.07
CA ILE A 262 1.09 22.00 2.16
C ILE A 262 0.78 21.23 0.89
N LYS A 263 1.69 21.28 -0.07
CA LYS A 263 1.57 20.54 -1.32
C LYS A 263 2.53 19.36 -1.32
N ILE A 264 2.00 18.17 -1.54
CA ILE A 264 2.84 16.98 -1.73
C ILE A 264 3.59 17.14 -3.05
N PRO A 265 4.94 17.11 -3.03
CA PRO A 265 5.71 17.23 -4.25
C PRO A 265 5.42 16.06 -5.18
N ARG A 266 5.18 16.36 -6.44
CA ARG A 266 5.13 15.34 -7.47
C ARG A 266 6.55 14.85 -7.72
N PRO A 267 6.80 13.54 -7.65
CA PRO A 267 8.07 12.99 -8.07
C PRO A 267 8.35 13.29 -9.56
N SER A 268 9.61 13.34 -9.96
CA SER A 268 9.92 13.56 -11.36
C SER A 268 9.32 12.47 -12.25
N LYS A 269 8.92 12.81 -13.48
CA LYS A 269 8.35 11.85 -14.44
C LYS A 269 9.24 10.63 -14.67
N GLN A 270 10.54 10.77 -14.50
CA GLN A 270 11.52 9.69 -14.63
C GLN A 270 11.32 8.55 -13.63
N PHE A 271 10.68 8.82 -12.49
CA PHE A 271 10.38 7.77 -11.52
C PHE A 271 9.19 6.88 -11.91
N MET A 272 8.24 7.41 -12.69
CA MET A 272 6.95 6.77 -12.94
C MET A 272 6.89 5.96 -14.23
N LYS A 273 7.75 6.25 -15.20
CA LYS A 273 7.80 5.51 -16.46
C LYS A 273 9.21 5.09 -16.76
N PRO A 274 9.42 3.81 -17.09
CA PRO A 274 10.70 3.34 -17.61
C PRO A 274 11.11 4.18 -18.83
N TYR A 275 12.34 4.63 -18.84
CA TYR A 275 12.94 5.35 -19.98
C TYR A 275 12.80 4.61 -21.32
N ILE A 276 12.63 3.29 -21.26
CA ILE A 276 12.49 2.40 -22.42
C ILE A 276 11.21 2.70 -23.22
N PHE A 277 10.10 3.12 -22.58
CA PHE A 277 8.85 3.44 -23.28
C PHE A 277 8.83 4.81 -23.95
N ASN A 278 9.75 5.70 -23.65
CA ASN A 278 9.83 7.01 -24.34
C ASN A 278 10.52 6.92 -25.70
N LYS A 279 11.29 5.87 -25.98
CA LYS A 279 11.94 5.66 -27.30
C LYS A 279 10.99 5.23 -28.41
N GLU A 280 9.90 4.53 -28.06
CA GLU A 280 8.92 4.10 -29.06
C GLU A 280 8.01 5.24 -29.53
N ILE A 281 7.80 6.26 -28.68
CA ILE A 281 6.94 7.41 -29.02
C ILE A 281 7.67 8.48 -29.88
N GLU A 282 8.99 8.51 -29.84
CA GLU A 282 9.78 9.45 -30.64
C GLU A 282 10.08 8.93 -32.06
N ASN A 283 9.91 7.63 -32.32
CA ASN A 283 10.12 7.05 -33.64
C ASN A 283 8.86 7.02 -34.54
N ASP A 284 7.68 7.42 -34.01
CA ASP A 284 6.42 7.52 -34.75
C ASP A 284 6.02 8.97 -35.09
N LYS A 285 7.00 9.88 -35.18
CA LYS A 285 6.79 11.26 -35.65
C LYS A 285 7.60 11.56 -36.90
#